data_4fb79f540b51be373f84b46402cc0358
#
_entry.id   4fb79f540b51be373f84b46402cc0358
#
_cell.length_a   1.000
_cell.length_b   1.000
_cell.length_c   1.000
_cell.angle_alpha   90.00
_cell.angle_beta   90.00
_cell.angle_gamma   90.00
#
_symmetry.space_group_name_H-M   'P 1'
#
loop_
_entity.id
_entity.type
_entity.pdbx_description
1 polymer ?
#
loop_
_entity_poly.entity_id
_entity_poly.type
_entity_poly.pdbx_seq_one_letter_code
_entity_poly.pdbx_strand_id
1 'polypeptide(L)'
;MSYTIVYYSEALQAEIMTLPATLQARYIGLTARMMEYGANLGQPHTEAFGNGLFELRLKGSEGIARVFYCTLVGRQIVMLHCFVKKSQKTPVKERKIAEKRMKEVKP
;
A
#
# COMPACT_ATOMS: atom_id res chain seq x y z
N MET A 1 20.76 2.67 2.17
CA MET A 1 19.92 3.49 3.04
C MET A 1 18.51 2.96 3.00
N SER A 2 17.84 2.92 4.12
CA SER A 2 16.54 2.29 4.22
C SER A 2 15.40 3.30 4.22
N TYR A 3 14.22 2.82 3.84
CA TYR A 3 12.99 3.58 3.90
C TYR A 3 12.21 3.18 5.14
N THR A 4 11.36 4.07 5.65
CA THR A 4 10.53 3.82 6.82
C THR A 4 9.08 3.68 6.39
N ILE A 5 8.41 2.65 6.88
CA ILE A 5 6.98 2.46 6.63
C ILE A 5 6.20 3.09 7.77
N VAL A 6 5.29 4.00 7.43
CA VAL A 6 4.37 4.59 8.41
C VAL A 6 2.95 4.42 7.90
N TYR A 7 1.97 4.64 8.76
CA TYR A 7 0.57 4.38 8.45
C TYR A 7 -0.26 5.64 8.64
N TYR A 8 -1.24 5.82 7.77
CA TYR A 8 -2.18 6.93 7.88
C TYR A 8 -2.84 6.97 9.26
N SER A 9 -3.16 5.80 9.82
CA SER A 9 -3.81 5.70 11.12
C SER A 9 -3.52 4.35 11.76
N GLU A 10 -3.72 4.26 13.07
CA GLU A 10 -3.61 2.99 13.78
C GLU A 10 -4.68 2.01 13.30
N ALA A 11 -5.87 2.51 12.97
CA ALA A 11 -6.95 1.67 12.46
C ALA A 11 -6.55 1.00 11.16
N LEU A 12 -5.89 1.75 10.25
CA LEU A 12 -5.41 1.17 9.00
C LEU A 12 -4.34 0.12 9.25
N GLN A 13 -3.42 0.38 10.16
CA GLN A 13 -2.38 -0.59 10.49
C GLN A 13 -2.99 -1.89 11.00
N ALA A 14 -3.97 -1.78 11.89
CA ALA A 14 -4.68 -2.95 12.42
C ALA A 14 -5.41 -3.70 11.30
N GLU A 15 -6.03 -2.97 10.39
CA GLU A 15 -6.73 -3.57 9.26
C GLU A 15 -5.78 -4.39 8.38
N ILE A 16 -4.60 -3.86 8.08
CA ILE A 16 -3.60 -4.57 7.30
C ILE A 16 -3.10 -5.80 8.05
N MET A 17 -2.89 -5.67 9.35
CA MET A 17 -2.39 -6.78 10.18
C MET A 17 -3.43 -7.88 10.40
N THR A 18 -4.70 -7.65 10.03
CA THR A 18 -5.76 -8.65 10.12
C THR A 18 -6.13 -9.25 8.76
N LEU A 19 -5.38 -8.96 7.71
CA LEU A 19 -5.57 -9.62 6.41
C LEU A 19 -5.36 -11.14 6.56
N PRO A 20 -5.97 -11.95 5.66
CA PRO A 20 -5.69 -13.39 5.65
C PRO A 20 -4.20 -13.68 5.62
N ALA A 21 -3.80 -14.78 6.23
CA ALA A 21 -2.40 -15.11 6.47
C ALA A 21 -1.51 -15.05 5.23
N THR A 22 -1.99 -15.56 4.08
CA THR A 22 -1.18 -15.54 2.85
C THR A 22 -0.97 -14.12 2.32
N LEU A 23 -1.98 -13.26 2.46
CA LEU A 23 -1.88 -11.86 2.05
C LEU A 23 -0.99 -11.07 3.00
N GLN A 24 -1.09 -11.35 4.30
CA GLN A 24 -0.24 -10.73 5.30
C GLN A 24 1.23 -11.07 5.08
N ALA A 25 1.53 -12.34 4.81
CA ALA A 25 2.88 -12.79 4.51
C ALA A 25 3.43 -12.07 3.28
N ARG A 26 2.60 -11.89 2.24
CA ARG A 26 3.01 -11.17 1.05
C ARG A 26 3.29 -9.70 1.36
N TYR A 27 2.44 -9.09 2.18
CA TYR A 27 2.65 -7.71 2.61
C TYR A 27 3.99 -7.54 3.32
N ILE A 28 4.28 -8.41 4.27
CA ILE A 28 5.53 -8.36 5.02
C ILE A 28 6.74 -8.51 4.09
N GLY A 29 6.68 -9.47 3.17
CA GLY A 29 7.78 -9.71 2.24
C GLY A 29 8.02 -8.53 1.29
N LEU A 30 6.96 -7.98 0.71
CA LEU A 30 7.10 -6.87 -0.24
C LEU A 30 7.51 -5.57 0.46
N THR A 31 6.97 -5.29 1.65
CA THR A 31 7.37 -4.09 2.38
C THR A 31 8.81 -4.16 2.86
N ALA A 32 9.29 -5.35 3.21
CA ALA A 32 10.72 -5.53 3.54
C ALA A 32 11.59 -5.13 2.36
N ARG A 33 11.20 -5.52 1.14
CA ARG A 33 11.92 -5.12 -0.07
C ARG A 33 11.82 -3.62 -0.32
N MET A 34 10.64 -3.04 -0.09
CA MET A 34 10.44 -1.60 -0.26
C MET A 34 11.32 -0.79 0.71
N MET A 35 11.48 -1.27 1.94
CA MET A 35 12.34 -0.59 2.91
C MET A 35 13.79 -0.57 2.46
N GLU A 36 14.22 -1.58 1.73
CA GLU A 36 15.61 -1.67 1.24
C GLU A 36 15.80 -0.98 -0.11
N TYR A 37 14.88 -1.19 -1.04
CA TYR A 37 15.06 -0.78 -2.44
C TYR A 37 14.21 0.41 -2.87
N GLY A 38 13.27 0.85 -2.04
CA GLY A 38 12.43 2.00 -2.36
C GLY A 38 11.00 1.63 -2.68
N ALA A 39 10.18 2.67 -2.81
CA ALA A 39 8.73 2.52 -2.89
C ALA A 39 8.24 1.85 -4.17
N ASN A 40 8.94 2.02 -5.27
CA ASN A 40 8.48 1.49 -6.57
C ASN A 40 9.23 0.23 -6.93
N LEU A 41 8.67 -0.92 -6.59
CA LEU A 41 9.26 -2.20 -6.94
C LEU A 41 8.95 -2.62 -8.38
N GLY A 42 7.99 -1.94 -9.02
CA GLY A 42 7.58 -2.27 -10.38
C GLY A 42 6.58 -3.41 -10.42
N GLN A 43 6.03 -3.64 -11.61
CA GLN A 43 5.07 -4.70 -11.80
C GLN A 43 5.75 -6.07 -11.66
N PRO A 44 5.03 -7.07 -11.17
CA PRO A 44 3.59 -7.06 -10.83
C PRO A 44 3.29 -6.63 -9.39
N HIS A 45 4.28 -6.19 -8.64
CA HIS A 45 4.16 -5.93 -7.20
C HIS A 45 3.58 -4.58 -6.87
N THR A 46 3.97 -3.55 -7.63
CA THR A 46 3.49 -2.19 -7.40
C THR A 46 3.10 -1.53 -8.71
N GLU A 47 2.20 -0.55 -8.63
CA GLU A 47 1.78 0.23 -9.78
C GLU A 47 1.64 1.69 -9.38
N ALA A 48 2.15 2.57 -10.24
CA ALA A 48 2.05 4.01 -10.03
C ALA A 48 0.77 4.53 -10.69
N PHE A 49 0.03 5.37 -9.95
CA PHE A 49 -1.23 5.95 -10.43
C PHE A 49 -1.09 7.44 -10.75
N GLY A 50 0.13 7.97 -10.69
CA GLY A 50 0.37 9.39 -10.92
C GLY A 50 0.26 10.21 -9.64
N ASN A 51 0.80 11.42 -9.67
CA ASN A 51 0.77 12.36 -8.54
C ASN A 51 1.35 11.82 -7.24
N GLY A 52 2.21 10.79 -7.33
CA GLY A 52 2.85 10.20 -6.15
C GLY A 52 2.05 9.12 -5.46
N LEU A 53 0.90 8.73 -6.03
CA LEU A 53 0.09 7.65 -5.49
C LEU A 53 0.51 6.32 -6.11
N PHE A 54 0.70 5.31 -5.26
CA PHE A 54 1.08 3.96 -5.67
C PHE A 54 0.12 2.94 -5.09
N GLU A 55 0.05 1.79 -5.73
CA GLU A 55 -0.74 0.65 -5.26
C GLU A 55 0.18 -0.55 -5.06
N LEU A 56 0.15 -1.15 -3.88
CA LEU A 56 0.85 -2.39 -3.58
C LEU A 56 -0.12 -3.55 -3.80
N ARG A 57 0.30 -4.52 -4.61
CA ARG A 57 -0.54 -5.65 -5.00
C ARG A 57 -0.20 -6.88 -4.19
N LEU A 58 -1.19 -7.35 -3.43
CA LEU A 58 -1.05 -8.55 -2.59
C LEU A 58 -1.89 -9.67 -3.20
N LYS A 59 -1.24 -10.77 -3.57
CA LYS A 59 -1.92 -11.93 -4.13
C LYS A 59 -1.48 -13.17 -3.40
N GLY A 60 -2.43 -13.94 -2.92
CA GLY A 60 -2.18 -15.18 -2.21
C GLY A 60 -3.29 -16.17 -2.45
N SER A 61 -3.15 -17.37 -1.87
CA SER A 61 -4.16 -18.42 -2.03
C SER A 61 -5.51 -18.03 -1.42
N GLU A 62 -5.51 -17.09 -0.49
CA GLU A 62 -6.72 -16.65 0.20
C GLU A 62 -7.38 -15.43 -0.45
N GLY A 63 -6.84 -14.95 -1.57
CA GLY A 63 -7.47 -13.85 -2.28
C GLY A 63 -6.49 -12.80 -2.78
N ILE A 64 -7.02 -11.62 -3.02
CA ILE A 64 -6.27 -10.46 -3.54
C ILE A 64 -6.61 -9.25 -2.70
N ALA A 65 -5.59 -8.51 -2.28
CA ALA A 65 -5.76 -7.24 -1.58
C ALA A 65 -4.90 -6.18 -2.22
N ARG A 66 -5.25 -4.93 -1.98
CA ARG A 66 -4.49 -3.77 -2.46
C ARG A 66 -4.24 -2.83 -1.30
N VAL A 67 -3.05 -2.24 -1.27
CA VAL A 67 -2.72 -1.20 -0.30
C VAL A 67 -2.21 0.01 -1.07
N PHE A 68 -2.93 1.12 -0.97
CA PHE A 68 -2.48 2.37 -1.57
C PHE A 68 -1.47 3.05 -0.64
N TYR A 69 -0.45 3.64 -1.23
CA TYR A 69 0.57 4.34 -0.46
C TYR A 69 1.18 5.48 -1.26
N CYS A 70 1.88 6.37 -0.56
CA CYS A 70 2.64 7.45 -1.17
C CYS A 70 3.97 7.58 -0.46
N THR A 71 4.84 8.44 -0.98
CA THR A 71 6.12 8.71 -0.35
C THR A 71 6.18 10.16 0.12
N LEU A 72 6.88 10.37 1.23
CA LEU A 72 7.16 11.69 1.75
C LEU A 72 8.68 11.89 1.81
N VAL A 73 9.10 13.14 1.99
CA VAL A 73 10.52 13.46 2.18
C VAL A 73 11.06 12.69 3.38
N GLY A 74 12.37 12.44 3.41
CA GLY A 74 12.98 11.66 4.48
C GLY A 74 12.83 10.16 4.30
N ARG A 75 12.53 9.70 3.09
CA ARG A 75 12.39 8.28 2.77
C ARG A 75 11.28 7.60 3.55
N GLN A 76 10.14 8.27 3.69
CA GLN A 76 8.97 7.71 4.33
C GLN A 76 8.00 7.17 3.29
N ILE A 77 7.50 5.96 3.52
CA ILE A 77 6.44 5.34 2.72
C ILE A 77 5.21 5.30 3.62
N VAL A 78 4.16 6.02 3.23
CA VAL A 78 2.95 6.15 4.04
C VAL A 78 1.85 5.30 3.46
N MET A 79 1.42 4.29 4.22
CA MET A 79 0.27 3.47 3.83
C MET A 79 -0.99 4.28 4.05
N LEU A 80 -1.85 4.36 3.03
CA LEU A 80 -3.01 5.24 3.02
C LEU A 80 -4.35 4.51 3.15
N HIS A 81 -4.49 3.36 2.48
CA HIS A 81 -5.76 2.66 2.42
C HIS A 81 -5.55 1.22 2.00
N CYS A 82 -6.36 0.32 2.54
CA CYS A 82 -6.28 -1.11 2.25
C CYS A 82 -7.68 -1.63 1.93
N PHE A 83 -7.79 -2.53 0.97
CA PHE A 83 -9.07 -3.18 0.70
C PHE A 83 -8.84 -4.55 0.07
N VAL A 84 -9.80 -5.45 0.28
CA VAL A 84 -9.79 -6.78 -0.34
C VAL A 84 -10.48 -6.65 -1.70
N LYS A 85 -9.82 -7.11 -2.74
CA LYS A 85 -10.28 -6.94 -4.10
C LYS A 85 -11.19 -8.09 -4.50
N LYS A 86 -12.35 -7.76 -5.07
CA LYS A 86 -13.33 -8.73 -5.51
C LYS A 86 -13.49 -8.77 -7.03
N SER A 87 -12.82 -7.87 -7.75
CA SER A 87 -12.89 -7.79 -9.20
C SER A 87 -11.52 -7.46 -9.76
N GLN A 88 -11.38 -7.52 -11.08
CA GLN A 88 -10.10 -7.23 -11.74
C GLN A 88 -9.70 -5.77 -11.65
N LYS A 89 -10.67 -4.87 -11.63
CA LYS A 89 -10.41 -3.44 -11.60
C LYS A 89 -10.35 -2.91 -10.18
N THR A 90 -9.48 -1.92 -9.96
CA THR A 90 -9.46 -1.17 -8.71
C THR A 90 -10.68 -0.26 -8.68
N PRO A 91 -11.59 -0.41 -7.70
CA PRO A 91 -12.78 0.44 -7.64
C PRO A 91 -12.41 1.91 -7.45
N VAL A 92 -13.10 2.78 -8.17
CA VAL A 92 -12.88 4.24 -8.08
C VAL A 92 -13.06 4.74 -6.65
N LYS A 93 -14.03 4.17 -5.93
CA LYS A 93 -14.29 4.51 -4.53
C LYS A 93 -13.05 4.34 -3.66
N GLU A 94 -12.36 3.22 -3.80
CA GLU A 94 -11.17 2.93 -2.98
C GLU A 94 -10.03 3.89 -3.33
N ARG A 95 -9.86 4.16 -4.60
CA ARG A 95 -8.82 5.10 -5.05
C ARG A 95 -9.09 6.51 -4.52
N LYS A 96 -10.35 6.95 -4.51
CA LYS A 96 -10.70 8.28 -4.00
C LYS A 96 -10.40 8.43 -2.51
N ILE A 97 -10.62 7.36 -1.73
CA ILE A 97 -10.26 7.36 -0.31
C ILE A 97 -8.76 7.59 -0.17
N ALA A 98 -7.97 6.85 -0.94
CA ALA A 98 -6.51 6.96 -0.89
C ALA A 98 -6.04 8.36 -1.30
N GLU A 99 -6.62 8.92 -2.37
CA GLU A 99 -6.27 10.26 -2.84
C GLU A 99 -6.57 11.32 -1.79
N LYS A 100 -7.72 11.20 -1.12
CA LYS A 100 -8.09 12.14 -0.06
C LYS A 100 -7.10 12.07 1.09
N ARG A 101 -6.75 10.86 1.53
CA ARG A 101 -5.81 10.67 2.63
C ARG A 101 -4.41 11.14 2.26
N MET A 102 -4.02 10.97 1.01
CA MET A 102 -2.72 11.45 0.54
C MET A 102 -2.63 12.97 0.67
N LYS A 103 -3.71 13.69 0.33
CA LYS A 103 -3.74 15.13 0.50
C LYS A 103 -3.62 15.55 1.96
N GLU A 104 -4.14 14.74 2.87
CA GLU A 104 -4.05 15.03 4.30
C GLU A 104 -2.63 14.87 4.84
N VAL A 105 -1.86 13.90 4.31
CA VAL A 105 -0.51 13.63 4.83
C VAL A 105 0.56 14.43 4.10
N LYS A 106 0.31 14.92 2.91
CA LYS A 106 1.25 15.77 2.18
C LYS A 106 1.02 17.22 2.52
N PRO A 107 2.10 17.96 2.88
CA PRO A 107 1.97 19.39 3.16
C PRO A 107 1.62 20.21 1.93
#